data_f4b3b5ee102ba8447c775e68390fd1ac
#
_entry.id   f4b3b5ee102ba8447c775e68390fd1ac
#
_cell.length_a   1.000
_cell.length_b   1.000
_cell.length_c   1.000
_cell.angle_alpha   90.00
_cell.angle_beta   90.00
_cell.angle_gamma   90.00
#
_symmetry.space_group_name_H-M   'P 1'
#
loop_
_entity.id
_entity.type
_entity.pdbx_description
1 polymer ?
#
loop_
_entity_poly.entity_id
_entity_poly.type
_entity_poly.pdbx_seq_one_letter_code
_entity_poly.pdbx_strand_id
1 'polypeptide(L)'
;GWQSYEARWEWNLFTSKKYEFPSVRWSGEDLSGNSILLWGEQGIGDEILFLTLLPEVMKRGPSKIGILASHKICPVLARWYPDAEIFSVQDIRGHKEELLGSGFDFHLPSGSLPLVLDRVDAEGTKHYLADGDDTKRLKEQILTEHPGKTIVVGLSWRSGVLTHKRVQYYLSHQAIIDLVRSAPPEILFVSLQYGIDDDEIRDLGQEPNVLIPDEDFLDDLLSQVRYIKACDLVVSSGSVCLALAGISAIPCVTWGPKSSWTLLGTGKYPWFPLVHMIRCEPNWDLGGLVQQIQKLIDVFHKRSVKT
;
A
#
# COMPACT_ATOMS: atom_id res chain seq x y z
N GLY A 1 -23.15 0.64 -4.40
CA GLY A 1 -21.77 0.92 -4.25
C GLY A 1 -21.42 1.69 -2.97
N TRP A 2 -20.94 2.91 -3.10
CA TRP A 2 -20.37 3.67 -1.97
C TRP A 2 -21.42 4.06 -0.93
N GLN A 3 -22.67 4.31 -1.32
CA GLN A 3 -23.78 4.49 -0.36
C GLN A 3 -23.96 3.27 0.54
N SER A 4 -23.94 2.07 -0.04
CA SER A 4 -24.04 0.83 0.75
C SER A 4 -22.81 0.60 1.62
N TYR A 5 -21.65 1.13 1.24
CA TYR A 5 -20.44 1.05 2.05
C TYR A 5 -20.53 1.86 3.35
N GLU A 6 -21.36 2.90 3.41
CA GLU A 6 -21.61 3.64 4.65
C GLU A 6 -22.27 2.78 5.75
N ALA A 7 -22.99 1.70 5.39
CA ALA A 7 -23.56 0.74 6.35
C ALA A 7 -22.49 -0.05 7.13
N ARG A 8 -21.19 0.08 6.78
CA ARG A 8 -20.09 -0.54 7.54
C ARG A 8 -20.10 -0.16 9.02
N TRP A 9 -20.55 1.07 9.32
CA TRP A 9 -20.64 1.57 10.69
C TRP A 9 -21.75 0.90 11.53
N GLU A 10 -22.69 0.22 10.88
CA GLU A 10 -23.77 -0.54 11.52
C GLU A 10 -23.41 -2.02 11.66
N TRP A 11 -22.33 -2.46 11.00
CA TRP A 11 -21.89 -3.84 11.02
C TRP A 11 -21.04 -4.13 12.26
N ASN A 12 -21.52 -5.03 13.14
CA ASN A 12 -20.89 -5.35 14.41
C ASN A 12 -19.48 -6.01 14.31
N LEU A 13 -19.08 -6.48 13.12
CA LEU A 13 -17.74 -7.00 12.85
C LEU A 13 -16.81 -5.97 12.24
N PHE A 14 -17.25 -4.74 12.03
CA PHE A 14 -16.40 -3.64 11.60
C PHE A 14 -15.63 -3.10 12.82
N THR A 15 -14.33 -3.34 12.85
CA THR A 15 -13.51 -3.12 14.05
C THR A 15 -12.92 -1.72 14.17
N SER A 16 -13.06 -0.89 13.14
CA SER A 16 -12.55 0.49 13.18
C SER A 16 -13.36 1.35 14.14
N LYS A 17 -12.66 2.19 14.88
CA LYS A 17 -13.31 3.17 15.75
C LYS A 17 -14.06 4.20 14.91
N LYS A 18 -15.34 4.42 15.21
CA LYS A 18 -16.08 5.57 14.70
C LYS A 18 -15.84 6.74 15.64
N TYR A 19 -15.27 7.82 15.09
CA TYR A 19 -15.09 9.06 15.84
C TYR A 19 -16.33 9.94 15.74
N GLU A 20 -16.71 10.54 16.84
CA GLU A 20 -17.79 11.53 16.94
C GLU A 20 -17.18 12.88 17.31
N PHE A 21 -16.62 13.56 16.30
CA PHE A 21 -16.05 14.87 16.47
C PHE A 21 -17.14 15.95 16.56
N PRO A 22 -16.91 17.06 17.30
CA PRO A 22 -17.84 18.16 17.39
C PRO A 22 -17.98 18.97 16.08
N SER A 23 -17.00 18.86 15.18
CA SER A 23 -17.03 19.47 13.85
C SER A 23 -18.10 18.84 12.95
N VAL A 24 -18.51 19.54 11.90
CA VAL A 24 -19.54 19.07 10.97
C VAL A 24 -19.00 17.96 10.08
N ARG A 25 -19.77 16.88 9.89
CA ARG A 25 -19.40 15.88 8.89
C ARG A 25 -19.50 16.48 7.49
N TRP A 26 -18.39 16.46 6.76
CA TRP A 26 -18.32 16.97 5.39
C TRP A 26 -19.16 16.12 4.43
N SER A 27 -19.97 16.76 3.58
CA SER A 27 -20.81 16.11 2.57
C SER A 27 -20.50 16.60 1.13
N GLY A 28 -19.38 17.32 0.93
CA GLY A 28 -18.93 17.75 -0.39
C GLY A 28 -19.05 19.27 -0.61
N GLU A 29 -19.33 20.04 0.44
CA GLU A 29 -19.38 21.49 0.41
C GLU A 29 -18.05 22.10 -0.02
N ASP A 30 -18.06 23.36 -0.45
CA ASP A 30 -16.86 24.13 -0.69
C ASP A 30 -16.04 24.27 0.62
N LEU A 31 -14.76 24.02 0.54
CA LEU A 31 -13.85 24.10 1.67
C LEU A 31 -13.05 25.41 1.71
N SER A 32 -13.31 26.34 0.81
CA SER A 32 -12.60 27.62 0.75
C SER A 32 -12.67 28.36 2.08
N GLY A 33 -11.51 28.58 2.71
CA GLY A 33 -11.39 29.21 4.03
C GLY A 33 -11.72 28.31 5.22
N ASN A 34 -12.18 27.10 5.01
CA ASN A 34 -12.50 26.12 6.05
C ASN A 34 -11.41 25.07 6.20
N SER A 35 -11.40 24.42 7.34
CA SER A 35 -10.48 23.31 7.66
C SER A 35 -11.17 21.97 7.69
N ILE A 36 -10.46 20.91 7.30
CA ILE A 36 -11.00 19.56 7.31
C ILE A 36 -10.07 18.55 7.99
N LEU A 37 -10.62 17.66 8.82
CA LEU A 37 -9.95 16.51 9.41
C LEU A 37 -10.41 15.24 8.70
N LEU A 38 -9.50 14.59 8.00
CA LEU A 38 -9.71 13.23 7.50
C LEU A 38 -9.17 12.23 8.51
N TRP A 39 -9.91 11.13 8.74
CA TRP A 39 -9.46 10.14 9.70
C TRP A 39 -9.52 8.72 9.13
N GLY A 40 -8.48 7.95 9.43
CA GLY A 40 -8.25 6.60 8.93
C GLY A 40 -9.21 5.57 9.51
N GLU A 41 -9.46 4.53 8.77
CA GLU A 41 -10.26 3.38 9.14
C GLU A 41 -9.70 2.11 8.52
N GLN A 42 -10.08 0.95 9.08
CA GLN A 42 -9.64 -0.38 8.64
C GLN A 42 -8.12 -0.59 8.84
N GLY A 43 -7.38 -1.01 7.83
CA GLY A 43 -5.96 -1.23 7.90
C GLY A 43 -5.16 -0.16 7.17
N ILE A 44 -3.86 -0.12 7.43
CA ILE A 44 -2.94 0.87 6.81
C ILE A 44 -3.05 0.87 5.28
N GLY A 45 -3.22 -0.31 4.66
CA GLY A 45 -3.41 -0.40 3.21
C GLY A 45 -4.67 0.33 2.73
N ASP A 46 -5.76 0.22 3.48
CA ASP A 46 -7.03 0.90 3.18
C ASP A 46 -6.91 2.42 3.41
N GLU A 47 -6.22 2.85 4.49
CA GLU A 47 -5.91 4.27 4.72
C GLU A 47 -5.17 4.88 3.52
N ILE A 48 -4.16 4.18 3.00
CA ILE A 48 -3.40 4.63 1.81
C ILE A 48 -4.31 4.73 0.59
N LEU A 49 -5.13 3.69 0.33
CA LEU A 49 -6.04 3.68 -0.83
C LEU A 49 -6.99 4.87 -0.82
N PHE A 50 -7.65 5.13 0.29
CA PHE A 50 -8.60 6.24 0.39
C PHE A 50 -7.91 7.60 0.31
N LEU A 51 -6.71 7.74 0.89
CA LEU A 51 -5.96 9.00 0.84
C LEU A 51 -5.37 9.32 -0.54
N THR A 52 -5.40 8.38 -1.51
CA THR A 52 -5.13 8.73 -2.92
C THR A 52 -6.09 9.78 -3.48
N LEU A 53 -7.26 9.93 -2.84
CA LEU A 53 -8.27 10.93 -3.21
C LEU A 53 -8.06 12.31 -2.54
N LEU A 54 -7.09 12.45 -1.65
CA LEU A 54 -6.80 13.72 -0.98
C LEU A 54 -6.55 14.89 -1.95
N PRO A 55 -5.88 14.73 -3.10
CA PRO A 55 -5.74 15.81 -4.08
C PRO A 55 -7.07 16.40 -4.57
N GLU A 56 -8.14 15.59 -4.60
CA GLU A 56 -9.48 16.10 -4.96
C GLU A 56 -10.10 16.91 -3.83
N VAL A 57 -9.78 16.60 -2.57
CA VAL A 57 -10.14 17.43 -1.42
C VAL A 57 -9.35 18.74 -1.45
N MET A 58 -8.06 18.70 -1.76
CA MET A 58 -7.20 19.89 -1.87
C MET A 58 -7.72 20.88 -2.93
N LYS A 59 -8.28 20.39 -4.03
CA LYS A 59 -8.90 21.24 -5.07
C LYS A 59 -10.14 22.00 -4.58
N ARG A 60 -10.75 21.61 -3.46
CA ARG A 60 -11.85 22.35 -2.83
C ARG A 60 -11.38 23.55 -2.00
N GLY A 61 -10.07 23.83 -1.98
CA GLY A 61 -9.47 25.01 -1.38
C GLY A 61 -9.49 25.08 0.14
N PRO A 62 -9.32 23.97 0.90
CA PRO A 62 -9.31 24.04 2.36
C PRO A 62 -8.17 24.93 2.85
N SER A 63 -8.42 25.69 3.90
CA SER A 63 -7.41 26.52 4.57
C SER A 63 -6.41 25.67 5.39
N LYS A 64 -6.88 24.50 5.84
CA LYS A 64 -6.09 23.53 6.62
C LYS A 64 -6.60 22.11 6.40
N ILE A 65 -5.69 21.14 6.30
CA ILE A 65 -6.01 19.72 6.24
C ILE A 65 -5.33 19.01 7.39
N GLY A 66 -6.09 18.27 8.18
CA GLY A 66 -5.58 17.33 9.16
C GLY A 66 -5.80 15.88 8.68
N ILE A 67 -4.88 15.00 8.97
CA ILE A 67 -5.00 13.57 8.73
C ILE A 67 -4.72 12.83 10.02
N LEU A 68 -5.72 12.14 10.55
CA LEU A 68 -5.60 11.27 11.70
C LEU A 68 -5.47 9.81 11.20
N ALA A 69 -4.34 9.19 11.43
CA ALA A 69 -4.03 7.87 10.89
C ALA A 69 -3.33 6.95 11.90
N SER A 70 -3.17 5.69 11.54
CA SER A 70 -2.33 4.74 12.26
C SER A 70 -0.90 5.27 12.41
N HIS A 71 -0.31 5.13 13.60
CA HIS A 71 0.98 5.75 13.89
C HIS A 71 2.10 5.28 12.93
N LYS A 72 2.06 4.02 12.50
CA LYS A 72 3.07 3.45 11.60
C LYS A 72 3.12 4.13 10.23
N ILE A 73 1.99 4.63 9.73
CA ILE A 73 1.92 5.30 8.42
C ILE A 73 2.18 6.80 8.52
N CYS A 74 2.13 7.42 9.70
CA CYS A 74 2.31 8.86 9.87
C CYS A 74 3.60 9.40 9.23
N PRO A 75 4.80 8.75 9.38
CA PRO A 75 6.01 9.23 8.71
C PRO A 75 5.91 9.23 7.17
N VAL A 76 5.24 8.24 6.60
CA VAL A 76 5.01 8.17 5.15
C VAL A 76 4.03 9.25 4.71
N LEU A 77 2.94 9.48 5.47
CA LEU A 77 1.96 10.52 5.17
C LEU A 77 2.55 11.92 5.25
N ALA A 78 3.38 12.19 6.25
CA ALA A 78 4.08 13.47 6.38
C ALA A 78 5.00 13.76 5.18
N ARG A 79 5.60 12.73 4.59
CA ARG A 79 6.40 12.86 3.36
C ARG A 79 5.53 12.95 2.10
N TRP A 80 4.38 12.24 2.09
CA TRP A 80 3.47 12.22 0.94
C TRP A 80 2.65 13.51 0.83
N TYR A 81 2.23 14.05 1.97
CA TYR A 81 1.42 15.27 2.07
C TYR A 81 2.05 16.25 3.06
N PRO A 82 3.16 16.92 2.69
CA PRO A 82 3.93 17.78 3.59
C PRO A 82 3.16 19.01 4.08
N ASP A 83 2.11 19.42 3.37
CA ASP A 83 1.27 20.56 3.75
C ASP A 83 0.10 20.16 4.67
N ALA A 84 -0.09 18.87 4.97
CA ALA A 84 -1.11 18.39 5.89
C ALA A 84 -0.57 18.21 7.31
N GLU A 85 -1.40 18.50 8.31
CA GLU A 85 -1.10 18.18 9.71
C GLU A 85 -1.39 16.70 9.98
N ILE A 86 -0.36 15.92 10.32
CA ILE A 86 -0.49 14.48 10.55
C ILE A 86 -0.62 14.20 12.04
N PHE A 87 -1.67 13.48 12.41
CA PHE A 87 -1.97 13.07 13.78
C PHE A 87 -1.99 11.54 13.88
N SER A 88 -1.37 11.03 14.93
CA SER A 88 -1.39 9.60 15.24
C SER A 88 -2.56 9.24 16.13
N VAL A 89 -3.29 8.17 15.80
CA VAL A 89 -4.38 7.63 16.65
C VAL A 89 -3.89 7.22 18.05
N GLN A 90 -2.59 6.98 18.22
CA GLN A 90 -2.02 6.65 19.53
C GLN A 90 -1.86 7.89 20.42
N ASP A 91 -1.62 9.06 19.81
CA ASP A 91 -1.33 10.29 20.54
C ASP A 91 -2.60 11.03 20.99
N ILE A 92 -3.75 10.73 20.37
CA ILE A 92 -5.01 11.45 20.56
C ILE A 92 -6.01 10.67 21.43
N ARG A 93 -5.58 9.92 22.43
CA ARG A 93 -6.50 9.16 23.29
C ARG A 93 -7.24 10.06 24.30
N GLY A 94 -8.50 9.73 24.55
CA GLY A 94 -9.33 10.41 25.56
C GLY A 94 -9.68 11.84 25.19
N HIS A 95 -9.53 12.79 26.13
CA HIS A 95 -9.89 14.20 25.95
C HIS A 95 -9.21 14.89 24.75
N LYS A 96 -8.07 14.38 24.31
CA LYS A 96 -7.37 14.91 23.13
C LYS A 96 -8.16 14.69 21.83
N GLU A 97 -9.04 13.71 21.75
CA GLU A 97 -9.89 13.48 20.56
C GLU A 97 -10.89 14.62 20.34
N GLU A 98 -11.53 15.07 21.44
CA GLU A 98 -12.46 16.21 21.39
C GLU A 98 -11.74 17.50 21.02
N LEU A 99 -10.56 17.74 21.60
CA LEU A 99 -9.73 18.90 21.26
C LEU A 99 -9.29 18.89 19.79
N LEU A 100 -8.92 17.71 19.24
CA LEU A 100 -8.57 17.60 17.83
C LEU A 100 -9.77 17.94 16.94
N GLY A 101 -10.92 17.33 17.22
CA GLY A 101 -12.13 17.55 16.42
C GLY A 101 -12.64 19.00 16.46
N SER A 102 -12.49 19.71 17.59
CA SER A 102 -12.86 21.12 17.70
C SER A 102 -11.90 22.07 16.98
N GLY A 103 -10.71 21.61 16.60
CA GLY A 103 -9.72 22.36 15.82
C GLY A 103 -9.96 22.39 14.31
N PHE A 104 -11.07 21.79 13.83
CA PHE A 104 -11.44 21.71 12.42
C PHE A 104 -12.93 22.05 12.23
N ASP A 105 -13.26 22.66 11.09
CA ASP A 105 -14.64 23.02 10.73
C ASP A 105 -15.41 21.76 10.27
N PHE A 106 -14.73 20.90 9.53
CA PHE A 106 -15.29 19.65 8.99
C PHE A 106 -14.46 18.43 9.39
N HIS A 107 -15.11 17.28 9.40
CA HIS A 107 -14.42 15.98 9.46
C HIS A 107 -15.03 14.96 8.52
N LEU A 108 -14.25 13.93 8.12
CA LEU A 108 -14.75 12.80 7.33
C LEU A 108 -13.88 11.56 7.55
N PRO A 109 -14.48 10.33 7.71
CA PRO A 109 -13.72 9.10 7.57
C PRO A 109 -13.21 8.96 6.13
N SER A 110 -11.93 8.60 5.98
CA SER A 110 -11.30 8.52 4.66
C SER A 110 -12.01 7.56 3.70
N GLY A 111 -12.58 6.47 4.22
CA GLY A 111 -13.39 5.52 3.44
C GLY A 111 -14.69 6.10 2.88
N SER A 112 -15.13 7.28 3.32
CA SER A 112 -16.29 7.98 2.75
C SER A 112 -15.91 8.97 1.64
N LEU A 113 -14.61 9.22 1.40
CA LEU A 113 -14.16 10.07 0.30
C LEU A 113 -14.72 9.67 -1.07
N PRO A 114 -14.73 8.38 -1.45
CA PRO A 114 -15.29 7.96 -2.73
C PRO A 114 -16.77 8.32 -2.91
N LEU A 115 -17.56 8.28 -1.82
CA LEU A 115 -18.97 8.68 -1.86
C LEU A 115 -19.12 10.19 -2.03
N VAL A 116 -18.40 10.98 -1.21
CA VAL A 116 -18.54 12.44 -1.18
C VAL A 116 -18.02 13.06 -2.46
N LEU A 117 -16.96 12.50 -3.02
CA LEU A 117 -16.34 13.00 -4.26
C LEU A 117 -16.97 12.41 -5.53
N ASP A 118 -17.86 11.42 -5.39
CA ASP A 118 -18.46 10.64 -6.49
C ASP A 118 -17.42 10.08 -7.48
N ARG A 119 -16.29 9.62 -6.94
CA ARG A 119 -15.20 9.04 -7.74
C ARG A 119 -14.30 8.13 -6.91
N VAL A 120 -13.62 7.24 -7.61
CA VAL A 120 -12.70 6.25 -7.02
C VAL A 120 -11.31 6.31 -7.64
N ASP A 121 -11.18 6.94 -8.78
CA ASP A 121 -9.91 7.13 -9.47
C ASP A 121 -9.45 8.59 -9.35
N ALA A 122 -8.18 8.73 -9.10
CA ALA A 122 -7.50 10.01 -9.19
C ALA A 122 -6.96 10.22 -10.62
N GLU A 123 -7.72 9.82 -11.68
CA GLU A 123 -7.29 10.04 -13.05
C GLU A 123 -7.02 11.54 -13.28
N GLY A 124 -5.77 11.86 -13.58
CA GLY A 124 -5.28 13.23 -13.79
C GLY A 124 -4.71 13.93 -12.55
N THR A 125 -4.83 13.37 -11.34
CA THR A 125 -4.30 13.98 -10.10
C THR A 125 -3.47 13.02 -9.27
N LYS A 126 -2.78 12.08 -9.93
CA LYS A 126 -1.93 11.13 -9.22
C LYS A 126 -0.80 11.87 -8.52
N HIS A 127 -0.95 12.00 -7.22
CA HIS A 127 0.09 12.52 -6.36
C HIS A 127 0.90 11.33 -5.84
N TYR A 128 2.06 11.12 -6.43
CA TYR A 128 2.97 10.08 -5.98
C TYR A 128 3.90 10.60 -4.90
N LEU A 129 4.32 9.68 -4.03
CA LEU A 129 5.34 9.96 -3.05
C LEU A 129 6.65 10.35 -3.76
N ALA A 130 7.15 11.55 -3.48
CA ALA A 130 8.37 12.05 -4.13
C ALA A 130 9.58 11.15 -3.87
N ASP A 131 10.47 11.07 -4.86
CA ASP A 131 11.76 10.41 -4.68
C ASP A 131 12.66 11.23 -3.76
N GLY A 132 13.41 10.55 -2.90
CA GLY A 132 14.49 11.14 -2.15
C GLY A 132 15.84 10.75 -2.77
N ASP A 133 16.86 11.56 -2.55
CA ASP A 133 18.24 11.23 -3.00
C ASP A 133 18.75 9.92 -2.40
N ASP A 134 18.25 9.57 -1.21
CA ASP A 134 18.53 8.33 -0.50
C ASP A 134 18.08 7.07 -1.26
N THR A 135 17.00 7.16 -2.05
CA THR A 135 16.44 6.04 -2.80
C THR A 135 17.33 5.63 -3.98
N LYS A 136 17.81 6.62 -4.74
CA LYS A 136 18.71 6.36 -5.86
C LYS A 136 20.03 5.76 -5.37
N ARG A 137 20.56 6.32 -4.30
CA ARG A 137 21.79 5.80 -3.66
C ARG A 137 21.62 4.36 -3.18
N LEU A 138 20.48 4.04 -2.58
CA LEU A 138 20.18 2.68 -2.12
C LEU A 138 20.18 1.69 -3.29
N LYS A 139 19.54 2.02 -4.41
CA LYS A 139 19.54 1.15 -5.60
C LYS A 139 20.94 0.95 -6.16
N GLU A 140 21.72 2.01 -6.29
CA GLU A 140 23.11 1.96 -6.76
C GLU A 140 23.99 1.11 -5.82
N GLN A 141 23.82 1.26 -4.52
CA GLN A 141 24.50 0.45 -3.52
C GLN A 141 24.13 -1.03 -3.67
N ILE A 142 22.84 -1.37 -3.71
CA ILE A 142 22.35 -2.75 -3.87
C ILE A 142 22.97 -3.39 -5.12
N LEU A 143 22.98 -2.70 -6.25
CA LEU A 143 23.53 -3.24 -7.50
C LEU A 143 25.06 -3.34 -7.48
N THR A 144 25.75 -2.46 -6.76
CA THR A 144 27.21 -2.51 -6.58
C THR A 144 27.62 -3.71 -5.71
N GLU A 145 26.87 -4.00 -4.67
CA GLU A 145 27.10 -5.13 -3.77
C GLU A 145 26.73 -6.49 -4.39
N HIS A 146 25.94 -6.48 -5.49
CA HIS A 146 25.50 -7.69 -6.19
C HIS A 146 25.90 -7.65 -7.68
N PRO A 147 27.19 -7.85 -8.00
CA PRO A 147 27.68 -7.76 -9.38
C PRO A 147 27.00 -8.77 -10.31
N GLY A 148 26.66 -8.31 -11.52
CA GLY A 148 25.91 -9.09 -12.52
C GLY A 148 24.37 -8.98 -12.37
N LYS A 149 23.86 -8.34 -11.31
CA LYS A 149 22.44 -8.00 -11.16
C LYS A 149 22.16 -6.66 -11.84
N THR A 150 21.05 -6.57 -12.56
CA THR A 150 20.64 -5.36 -13.29
C THR A 150 19.19 -4.97 -13.01
N ILE A 151 18.40 -5.90 -12.46
CA ILE A 151 16.99 -5.71 -12.15
C ILE A 151 16.75 -6.09 -10.70
N VAL A 152 16.06 -5.23 -9.98
CA VAL A 152 15.70 -5.43 -8.57
C VAL A 152 14.20 -5.69 -8.48
N VAL A 153 13.79 -6.84 -7.93
CA VAL A 153 12.39 -7.24 -7.75
C VAL A 153 12.09 -7.39 -6.25
N GLY A 154 11.18 -6.56 -5.74
CA GLY A 154 10.71 -6.67 -4.36
C GLY A 154 9.69 -7.79 -4.18
N LEU A 155 9.78 -8.57 -3.10
CA LEU A 155 8.87 -9.67 -2.78
C LEU A 155 8.17 -9.48 -1.43
N SER A 156 6.81 -9.60 -1.42
CA SER A 156 6.02 -9.66 -0.19
C SER A 156 4.86 -10.65 -0.38
N TRP A 157 4.95 -11.82 0.22
CA TRP A 157 4.09 -12.97 -0.12
C TRP A 157 2.91 -13.21 0.82
N ARG A 158 2.88 -12.52 1.98
CA ARG A 158 1.78 -12.59 2.94
C ARG A 158 1.59 -11.27 3.68
N SER A 159 0.40 -11.06 4.24
CA SER A 159 0.16 -9.97 5.19
C SER A 159 0.25 -10.49 6.63
N GLY A 160 0.37 -9.59 7.62
CA GLY A 160 0.35 -9.94 9.04
C GLY A 160 -1.00 -10.47 9.54
N VAL A 161 -2.07 -10.38 8.73
CA VAL A 161 -3.40 -10.84 9.11
C VAL A 161 -3.60 -12.27 8.61
N LEU A 162 -3.45 -13.24 9.52
CA LEU A 162 -3.53 -14.68 9.23
C LEU A 162 -4.95 -15.23 9.43
N THR A 163 -5.98 -14.61 8.84
CA THR A 163 -7.33 -15.19 8.85
C THR A 163 -7.44 -16.33 7.84
N HIS A 164 -8.29 -17.32 8.14
CA HIS A 164 -8.52 -18.47 7.25
C HIS A 164 -8.89 -18.05 5.81
N LYS A 165 -9.63 -16.95 5.65
CA LYS A 165 -10.00 -16.42 4.34
C LYS A 165 -8.83 -15.79 3.59
N ARG A 166 -7.81 -15.25 4.27
CA ARG A 166 -6.65 -14.61 3.64
C ARG A 166 -5.51 -15.58 3.36
N VAL A 167 -5.26 -16.51 4.28
CA VAL A 167 -4.15 -17.47 4.17
C VAL A 167 -4.19 -18.26 2.87
N GLN A 168 -5.38 -18.58 2.35
CA GLN A 168 -5.52 -19.27 1.06
C GLN A 168 -4.95 -18.51 -0.14
N TYR A 169 -4.72 -17.20 -0.01
CA TYR A 169 -4.12 -16.35 -1.05
C TYR A 169 -2.65 -16.02 -0.77
N TYR A 170 -2.03 -16.61 0.23
CA TYR A 170 -0.61 -16.39 0.49
C TYR A 170 0.24 -17.44 -0.19
N LEU A 171 1.36 -17.02 -0.75
CA LEU A 171 2.34 -17.97 -1.27
C LEU A 171 3.04 -18.64 -0.09
N SER A 172 3.25 -19.95 -0.23
CA SER A 172 4.05 -20.68 0.73
C SER A 172 5.52 -20.31 0.61
N HIS A 173 6.28 -20.54 1.67
CA HIS A 173 7.72 -20.36 1.68
C HIS A 173 8.38 -21.10 0.49
N GLN A 174 8.02 -22.37 0.27
CA GLN A 174 8.54 -23.15 -0.87
C GLN A 174 8.22 -22.52 -2.22
N ALA A 175 7.02 -21.95 -2.40
CA ALA A 175 6.64 -21.29 -3.65
C ALA A 175 7.51 -20.05 -3.94
N ILE A 176 7.95 -19.33 -2.89
CA ILE A 176 8.88 -18.21 -3.02
C ILE A 176 10.29 -18.71 -3.41
N ILE A 177 10.78 -19.77 -2.78
CA ILE A 177 12.06 -20.39 -3.15
C ILE A 177 12.05 -20.83 -4.62
N ASP A 178 10.98 -21.50 -5.06
CA ASP A 178 10.85 -21.97 -6.44
C ASP A 178 10.80 -20.78 -7.43
N LEU A 179 10.10 -19.71 -7.09
CA LEU A 179 10.05 -18.49 -7.88
C LEU A 179 11.44 -17.86 -8.04
N VAL A 180 12.17 -17.72 -6.94
CA VAL A 180 13.51 -17.15 -6.92
C VAL A 180 14.50 -17.97 -7.75
N ARG A 181 14.48 -19.30 -7.59
CA ARG A 181 15.37 -20.24 -8.31
C ARG A 181 15.11 -20.29 -9.81
N SER A 182 13.85 -20.07 -10.23
CA SER A 182 13.45 -20.11 -11.64
C SER A 182 13.70 -18.81 -12.40
N ALA A 183 14.12 -17.74 -11.70
CA ALA A 183 14.28 -16.42 -12.31
C ALA A 183 15.61 -16.29 -13.10
N PRO A 184 15.66 -15.39 -14.11
CA PRO A 184 16.91 -15.03 -14.79
C PRO A 184 18.01 -14.58 -13.84
N PRO A 185 19.29 -14.91 -14.13
CA PRO A 185 20.40 -14.63 -13.22
C PRO A 185 20.66 -13.13 -12.99
N GLU A 186 20.20 -12.26 -13.87
CA GLU A 186 20.33 -10.80 -13.76
C GLU A 186 19.37 -10.19 -12.73
N ILE A 187 18.38 -10.96 -12.23
CA ILE A 187 17.41 -10.49 -11.25
C ILE A 187 17.95 -10.69 -9.84
N LEU A 188 17.89 -9.63 -9.05
CA LEU A 188 18.02 -9.66 -7.60
C LEU A 188 16.63 -9.51 -6.96
N PHE A 189 16.29 -10.42 -6.08
CA PHE A 189 15.09 -10.29 -5.26
C PHE A 189 15.42 -9.62 -3.92
N VAL A 190 14.59 -8.65 -3.53
CA VAL A 190 14.67 -8.00 -2.21
C VAL A 190 13.47 -8.40 -1.40
N SER A 191 13.66 -8.99 -0.24
CA SER A 191 12.57 -9.29 0.68
C SER A 191 11.99 -7.98 1.22
N LEU A 192 10.74 -7.70 0.87
CA LEU A 192 9.92 -6.63 1.45
C LEU A 192 8.93 -7.17 2.48
N GLN A 193 9.08 -8.46 2.82
CA GLN A 193 8.20 -9.16 3.74
C GLN A 193 8.53 -8.73 5.17
N TYR A 194 7.51 -8.27 5.90
CA TYR A 194 7.60 -8.06 7.35
C TYR A 194 7.15 -9.32 8.10
N GLY A 195 7.64 -9.48 9.33
CA GLY A 195 7.35 -10.64 10.17
C GLY A 195 7.80 -11.95 9.51
N ILE A 196 8.98 -11.93 8.88
CA ILE A 196 9.68 -13.11 8.35
C ILE A 196 10.21 -13.91 9.54
N ASP A 197 10.09 -15.23 9.50
CA ASP A 197 10.59 -16.09 10.57
C ASP A 197 12.03 -16.60 10.30
N ASP A 198 12.66 -17.18 11.33
CA ASP A 198 14.05 -17.61 11.27
C ASP A 198 14.30 -18.69 10.19
N ASP A 199 13.32 -19.56 9.91
CA ASP A 199 13.43 -20.59 8.88
C ASP A 199 13.36 -19.96 7.49
N GLU A 200 12.45 -19.01 7.28
CA GLU A 200 12.35 -18.22 6.05
C GLU A 200 13.64 -17.42 5.80
N ILE A 201 14.17 -16.75 6.84
CA ILE A 201 15.43 -15.98 6.74
C ILE A 201 16.59 -16.90 6.35
N ARG A 202 16.72 -18.04 7.04
CA ARG A 202 17.79 -19.00 6.78
C ARG A 202 17.75 -19.51 5.34
N ASP A 203 16.58 -19.96 4.89
CA ASP A 203 16.45 -20.64 3.61
C ASP A 203 16.55 -19.64 2.43
N LEU A 204 15.93 -18.48 2.54
CA LEU A 204 16.06 -17.40 1.53
C LEU A 204 17.47 -16.81 1.51
N GLY A 205 18.12 -16.70 2.67
CA GLY A 205 19.49 -16.21 2.77
C GLY A 205 20.54 -17.14 2.12
N GLN A 206 20.19 -18.38 1.77
CA GLN A 206 21.03 -19.29 1.00
C GLN A 206 20.93 -19.06 -0.52
N GLU A 207 19.91 -18.34 -0.98
CA GLU A 207 19.72 -18.08 -2.40
C GLU A 207 20.61 -16.89 -2.86
N PRO A 208 21.50 -17.08 -3.86
CA PRO A 208 22.50 -16.08 -4.24
C PRO A 208 21.91 -14.84 -4.92
N ASN A 209 20.64 -14.87 -5.26
CA ASN A 209 19.90 -13.79 -5.89
C ASN A 209 18.81 -13.21 -4.96
N VAL A 210 18.96 -13.36 -3.65
CA VAL A 210 18.07 -12.77 -2.63
C VAL A 210 18.84 -11.86 -1.70
N LEU A 211 18.33 -10.67 -1.49
CA LEU A 211 18.72 -9.73 -0.45
C LEU A 211 17.60 -9.69 0.61
N ILE A 212 17.96 -9.94 1.86
CA ILE A 212 17.08 -9.73 3.01
C ILE A 212 17.60 -8.50 3.75
N PRO A 213 16.93 -7.35 3.69
CA PRO A 213 17.30 -6.16 4.45
C PRO A 213 17.25 -6.41 5.96
N ASP A 214 18.17 -5.78 6.70
CA ASP A 214 18.21 -5.78 8.17
C ASP A 214 17.38 -4.60 8.73
N GLU A 215 16.19 -4.37 8.18
CA GLU A 215 15.26 -3.34 8.65
C GLU A 215 13.93 -3.95 9.09
N ASP A 216 13.35 -3.38 10.13
CA ASP A 216 12.04 -3.78 10.62
C ASP A 216 10.90 -3.13 9.82
N PHE A 217 10.52 -3.74 8.71
CA PHE A 217 9.40 -3.29 7.88
C PHE A 217 8.01 -3.43 8.54
N LEU A 218 7.93 -4.04 9.73
CA LEU A 218 6.69 -4.08 10.50
C LEU A 218 6.41 -2.73 11.17
N ASP A 219 7.46 -2.07 11.65
CA ASP A 219 7.35 -0.81 12.40
C ASP A 219 7.89 0.39 11.63
N ASP A 220 8.84 0.20 10.72
CA ASP A 220 9.38 1.26 9.84
C ASP A 220 8.91 1.14 8.40
N LEU A 221 7.70 1.65 8.13
CA LEU A 221 7.15 1.70 6.77
C LEU A 221 7.90 2.69 5.86
N LEU A 222 8.62 3.66 6.42
CA LEU A 222 9.39 4.60 5.61
C LEU A 222 10.63 3.92 5.02
N SER A 223 11.31 3.07 5.81
CA SER A 223 12.37 2.19 5.28
C SER A 223 11.82 1.21 4.24
N GLN A 224 10.64 0.61 4.46
CA GLN A 224 10.02 -0.25 3.45
C GLN A 224 9.78 0.52 2.14
N VAL A 225 9.30 1.77 2.19
CA VAL A 225 9.15 2.64 1.01
C VAL A 225 10.47 2.87 0.30
N ARG A 226 11.58 3.10 1.02
CA ARG A 226 12.91 3.28 0.40
C ARG A 226 13.32 2.06 -0.42
N TYR A 227 13.15 0.86 0.12
CA TYR A 227 13.42 -0.39 -0.61
C TYR A 227 12.47 -0.62 -1.77
N ILE A 228 11.16 -0.36 -1.60
CA ILE A 228 10.17 -0.42 -2.69
C ILE A 228 10.60 0.48 -3.86
N LYS A 229 11.00 1.72 -3.58
CA LYS A 229 11.45 2.67 -4.60
C LYS A 229 12.79 2.30 -5.25
N ALA A 230 13.61 1.49 -4.60
CA ALA A 230 14.82 0.92 -5.19
C ALA A 230 14.52 -0.26 -6.14
N CYS A 231 13.32 -0.82 -6.10
CA CYS A 231 12.90 -1.90 -6.98
C CYS A 231 12.46 -1.38 -8.36
N ASP A 232 12.65 -2.22 -9.38
CA ASP A 232 12.10 -2.02 -10.72
C ASP A 232 10.69 -2.60 -10.85
N LEU A 233 10.39 -3.62 -10.05
CA LEU A 233 9.12 -4.31 -9.98
C LEU A 233 8.88 -4.78 -8.54
N VAL A 234 7.65 -4.73 -8.08
CA VAL A 234 7.23 -5.36 -6.83
C VAL A 234 6.27 -6.51 -7.12
N VAL A 235 6.44 -7.62 -6.44
CA VAL A 235 5.52 -8.76 -6.43
C VAL A 235 4.98 -8.88 -5.01
N SER A 236 3.71 -8.55 -4.81
CA SER A 236 3.13 -8.45 -3.47
C SER A 236 1.76 -9.09 -3.39
N SER A 237 1.52 -9.84 -2.33
CA SER A 237 0.16 -10.18 -1.90
C SER A 237 -0.65 -8.90 -1.61
N GLY A 238 -1.98 -9.02 -1.45
CA GLY A 238 -2.83 -7.90 -1.04
C GLY A 238 -2.52 -7.41 0.39
N SER A 239 -1.42 -6.70 0.55
CA SER A 239 -0.88 -6.20 1.83
C SER A 239 -0.56 -4.70 1.76
N VAL A 240 -0.05 -4.12 2.84
CA VAL A 240 0.42 -2.73 2.88
C VAL A 240 1.51 -2.47 1.82
N CYS A 241 2.38 -3.46 1.56
CA CYS A 241 3.44 -3.35 0.55
C CYS A 241 2.89 -3.02 -0.85
N LEU A 242 1.76 -3.63 -1.26
CA LEU A 242 1.06 -3.28 -2.49
C LEU A 242 0.66 -1.81 -2.55
N ALA A 243 0.07 -1.29 -1.47
CA ALA A 243 -0.38 0.10 -1.42
C ALA A 243 0.81 1.08 -1.43
N LEU A 244 1.89 0.75 -0.70
CA LEU A 244 3.14 1.52 -0.72
C LEU A 244 3.80 1.52 -2.10
N ALA A 245 3.82 0.39 -2.81
CA ALA A 245 4.30 0.32 -4.20
C ALA A 245 3.46 1.20 -5.12
N GLY A 246 2.14 1.20 -4.93
CA GLY A 246 1.20 2.03 -5.68
C GLY A 246 1.47 3.52 -5.56
N ILE A 247 1.59 4.05 -4.33
CA ILE A 247 1.90 5.48 -4.10
C ILE A 247 3.33 5.85 -4.48
N SER A 248 4.23 4.87 -4.54
CA SER A 248 5.62 5.04 -4.99
C SER A 248 5.77 5.03 -6.50
N ALA A 249 4.70 4.83 -7.27
CA ALA A 249 4.71 4.68 -8.73
C ALA A 249 5.61 3.53 -9.23
N ILE A 250 5.80 2.50 -8.42
CA ILE A 250 6.56 1.31 -8.82
C ILE A 250 5.61 0.28 -9.42
N PRO A 251 5.91 -0.29 -10.60
CA PRO A 251 5.15 -1.40 -11.16
C PRO A 251 4.97 -2.52 -10.15
N CYS A 252 3.74 -3.03 -10.00
CA CYS A 252 3.46 -4.07 -9.03
C CYS A 252 2.58 -5.18 -9.62
N VAL A 253 2.96 -6.43 -9.38
CA VAL A 253 2.12 -7.61 -9.62
C VAL A 253 1.52 -8.04 -8.29
N THR A 254 0.21 -8.16 -8.27
CA THR A 254 -0.53 -8.67 -7.11
C THR A 254 -1.54 -9.73 -7.52
N TRP A 255 -2.14 -10.42 -6.57
CA TRP A 255 -3.13 -11.46 -6.83
C TRP A 255 -4.20 -11.50 -5.73
N GLY A 256 -5.34 -12.06 -6.06
CA GLY A 256 -6.44 -12.22 -5.12
C GLY A 256 -7.75 -12.63 -5.79
N PRO A 257 -8.84 -12.77 -5.03
CA PRO A 257 -10.12 -13.21 -5.57
C PRO A 257 -10.68 -12.24 -6.60
N LYS A 258 -11.34 -12.77 -7.62
CA LYS A 258 -12.09 -11.96 -8.61
C LYS A 258 -13.12 -11.03 -7.99
N SER A 259 -13.65 -11.41 -6.83
CA SER A 259 -14.65 -10.64 -6.07
C SER A 259 -14.02 -9.64 -5.10
N SER A 260 -12.71 -9.37 -5.19
CA SER A 260 -12.06 -8.37 -4.32
C SER A 260 -12.75 -7.02 -4.46
N TRP A 261 -13.13 -6.42 -3.33
CA TRP A 261 -13.75 -5.09 -3.31
C TRP A 261 -12.83 -4.02 -3.92
N THR A 262 -11.52 -4.20 -3.79
CA THR A 262 -10.53 -3.27 -4.34
C THR A 262 -10.55 -3.18 -5.87
N LEU A 263 -11.15 -4.15 -6.55
CA LEU A 263 -11.36 -4.12 -8.01
C LEU A 263 -12.60 -3.29 -8.42
N LEU A 264 -13.47 -2.93 -7.49
CA LEU A 264 -14.69 -2.13 -7.72
C LEU A 264 -15.58 -2.68 -8.86
N GLY A 265 -15.58 -4.01 -9.05
CA GLY A 265 -16.29 -4.66 -10.15
C GLY A 265 -15.66 -4.48 -11.53
N THR A 266 -14.47 -3.87 -11.63
CA THR A 266 -13.74 -3.70 -12.88
C THR A 266 -12.79 -4.88 -13.14
N GLY A 267 -12.22 -4.94 -14.33
CA GLY A 267 -11.18 -5.92 -14.66
C GLY A 267 -9.76 -5.47 -14.29
N LYS A 268 -9.60 -4.27 -13.77
CA LYS A 268 -8.31 -3.62 -13.47
C LYS A 268 -8.25 -3.25 -11.99
N TYR A 269 -7.06 -2.88 -11.52
CA TYR A 269 -6.87 -2.30 -10.20
C TYR A 269 -7.01 -0.77 -10.30
N PRO A 270 -8.16 -0.19 -9.92
CA PRO A 270 -8.47 1.19 -10.26
C PRO A 270 -7.67 2.22 -9.44
N TRP A 271 -7.19 1.83 -8.27
CA TRP A 271 -6.46 2.72 -7.36
C TRP A 271 -5.07 3.10 -7.86
N PHE A 272 -4.38 2.16 -8.51
CA PHE A 272 -3.01 2.36 -9.00
C PHE A 272 -2.84 1.79 -10.41
N PRO A 273 -2.52 2.63 -11.41
CA PRO A 273 -2.48 2.20 -12.82
C PRO A 273 -1.33 1.24 -13.15
N LEU A 274 -0.26 1.26 -12.35
CA LEU A 274 0.91 0.38 -12.52
C LEU A 274 0.76 -0.96 -11.81
N VAL A 275 -0.39 -1.21 -11.17
CA VAL A 275 -0.66 -2.49 -10.52
C VAL A 275 -1.36 -3.45 -11.49
N HIS A 276 -0.72 -4.59 -11.73
CA HIS A 276 -1.29 -5.73 -12.45
C HIS A 276 -1.86 -6.74 -11.47
N MET A 277 -3.18 -6.96 -11.52
CA MET A 277 -3.88 -7.91 -10.64
C MET A 277 -4.12 -9.23 -11.34
N ILE A 278 -3.53 -10.31 -10.84
CA ILE A 278 -3.86 -11.69 -11.21
C ILE A 278 -5.13 -12.09 -10.44
N ARG A 279 -6.20 -12.39 -11.16
CA ARG A 279 -7.50 -12.74 -10.59
C ARG A 279 -7.61 -14.25 -10.38
N CYS A 280 -7.66 -14.65 -9.13
CA CYS A 280 -7.72 -16.05 -8.73
C CYS A 280 -9.18 -16.54 -8.68
N GLU A 281 -9.42 -17.76 -9.20
CA GLU A 281 -10.70 -18.46 -9.07
C GLU A 281 -10.79 -19.13 -7.68
N PRO A 282 -12.01 -19.44 -7.21
CA PRO A 282 -12.15 -20.35 -6.07
C PRO A 282 -11.44 -21.68 -6.39
N ASN A 283 -10.68 -22.22 -5.45
CA ASN A 283 -9.86 -23.43 -5.63
C ASN A 283 -8.72 -23.32 -6.66
N TRP A 284 -8.17 -22.15 -6.81
CA TRP A 284 -7.02 -21.89 -7.68
C TRP A 284 -5.80 -22.73 -7.28
N ASP A 285 -5.00 -23.07 -8.28
CA ASP A 285 -3.74 -23.78 -8.09
C ASP A 285 -2.60 -22.78 -7.80
N LEU A 286 -1.93 -22.94 -6.65
CA LEU A 286 -0.76 -22.14 -6.27
C LEU A 286 0.38 -22.25 -7.28
N GLY A 287 0.61 -23.44 -7.85
CA GLY A 287 1.62 -23.65 -8.88
C GLY A 287 1.34 -22.85 -10.14
N GLY A 288 0.09 -22.82 -10.58
CA GLY A 288 -0.34 -22.00 -11.71
C GLY A 288 -0.18 -20.49 -11.46
N LEU A 289 -0.35 -20.03 -10.21
CA LEU A 289 -0.08 -18.63 -9.87
C LEU A 289 1.40 -18.29 -9.96
N VAL A 290 2.27 -19.13 -9.36
CA VAL A 290 3.73 -18.92 -9.43
C VAL A 290 4.19 -18.84 -10.87
N GLN A 291 3.70 -19.71 -11.75
CA GLN A 291 4.00 -19.66 -13.19
C GLN A 291 3.51 -18.36 -13.86
N GLN A 292 2.34 -17.85 -13.48
CA GLN A 292 1.86 -16.56 -14.00
C GLN A 292 2.72 -15.39 -13.52
N ILE A 293 3.10 -15.37 -12.24
CA ILE A 293 4.01 -14.38 -11.69
C ILE A 293 5.36 -14.43 -12.43
N GLN A 294 5.92 -15.63 -12.61
CA GLN A 294 7.18 -15.83 -13.33
C GLN A 294 7.12 -15.28 -14.75
N LYS A 295 6.05 -15.58 -15.49
CA LYS A 295 5.84 -15.03 -16.85
C LYS A 295 5.82 -13.51 -16.87
N LEU A 296 5.21 -12.87 -15.87
CA LEU A 296 5.17 -11.41 -15.77
C LEU A 296 6.55 -10.83 -15.47
N ILE A 297 7.32 -11.46 -14.58
CA ILE A 297 8.71 -11.10 -14.31
C ILE A 297 9.56 -11.22 -15.59
N ASP A 298 9.43 -12.31 -16.33
CA ASP A 298 10.15 -12.54 -17.59
C ASP A 298 9.80 -11.50 -18.67
N VAL A 299 8.53 -11.12 -18.77
CA VAL A 299 8.08 -10.06 -19.69
C VAL A 299 8.66 -8.71 -19.28
N PHE A 300 8.68 -8.42 -17.99
CA PHE A 300 9.28 -7.20 -17.46
C PHE A 300 10.80 -7.16 -17.75
N HIS A 301 11.51 -8.24 -17.43
CA HIS A 301 12.95 -8.39 -17.71
C HIS A 301 13.28 -8.13 -19.19
N LYS A 302 12.56 -8.79 -20.12
CA LYS A 302 12.79 -8.63 -21.56
C LYS A 302 12.56 -7.20 -22.07
N ARG A 303 11.70 -6.43 -21.43
CA ARG A 303 11.46 -5.02 -21.77
C ARG A 303 12.58 -4.13 -21.24
N SER A 304 13.04 -4.36 -20.02
CA SER A 304 14.08 -3.57 -19.37
C SER A 304 15.46 -3.73 -20.02
N VAL A 305 15.76 -4.88 -20.62
CA VAL A 305 17.03 -5.15 -21.33
C VAL A 305 17.05 -4.52 -22.74
N LYS A 306 15.90 -4.12 -23.29
CA LYS A 306 15.80 -3.51 -24.63
C LYS A 306 15.82 -1.98 -24.62
N THR A 307 15.73 -1.37 -23.46
CA THR A 307 15.85 0.08 -23.25
C THR A 307 17.22 0.45 -22.74
#